data_c805ec7067fea2b9496ecca75bde74ce
#
_entry.id   c805ec7067fea2b9496ecca75bde74ce
#
_cell.length_a   1.000
_cell.length_b   1.000
_cell.length_c   1.000
_cell.angle_alpha   90.00
_cell.angle_beta   90.00
_cell.angle_gamma   90.00
#
_symmetry.space_group_name_H-M   'P 1'
#
loop_
_entity.id
_entity.type
_entity.pdbx_description
1 polymer ?
#
loop_
_entity_poly.entity_id
_entity_poly.type
_entity_poly.pdbx_seq_one_letter_code
_entity_poly.pdbx_strand_id
1 'polypeptide(L)'
;MKVIYKITYPNGKIYVGKDLTDSINYFGSASSALIAKDSEREQRRDFTVRREILWEFEEASDAEVSAKEVELIRQHRSNEPSIGYNRWPRPK
;
A
#
# COMPACT_ATOMS: atom_id res chain seq x y z
N MET A 1 -9.09 14.85 -5.27
CA MET A 1 -7.68 14.49 -5.52
C MET A 1 -7.54 12.98 -5.58
N LYS A 2 -6.97 12.46 -6.65
CA LYS A 2 -6.68 11.03 -6.77
C LYS A 2 -5.22 10.80 -6.37
N VAL A 3 -4.99 9.83 -5.50
CA VAL A 3 -3.66 9.60 -4.94
C VAL A 3 -3.25 8.14 -5.05
N ILE A 4 -1.94 7.92 -5.12
CA ILE A 4 -1.31 6.63 -4.85
C ILE A 4 -0.56 6.79 -3.54
N TYR A 5 -0.81 5.90 -2.60
CA TYR A 5 -0.23 5.96 -1.26
C TYR A 5 0.59 4.71 -0.97
N LYS A 6 1.46 4.84 0.01
CA LYS A 6 2.22 3.70 0.56
C LYS A 6 1.97 3.63 2.06
N ILE A 7 1.59 2.45 2.54
CA ILE A 7 1.50 2.16 3.96
C ILE A 7 2.73 1.38 4.37
N THR A 8 3.38 1.80 5.44
CA THR A 8 4.50 1.07 6.04
C THR A 8 4.07 0.52 7.38
N TYR A 9 4.20 -0.78 7.57
CA TYR A 9 3.80 -1.50 8.77
C TYR A 9 4.98 -1.65 9.74
N PRO A 10 4.71 -1.95 11.03
CA PRO A 10 5.78 -2.04 12.04
C PRO A 10 6.88 -3.05 11.71
N ASN A 11 6.56 -4.10 10.94
CA ASN A 11 7.56 -5.10 10.52
C ASN A 11 8.40 -4.65 9.32
N GLY A 12 8.18 -3.43 8.81
CA GLY A 12 8.88 -2.89 7.66
C GLY A 12 8.28 -3.24 6.30
N LYS A 13 7.30 -4.12 6.24
CA LYS A 13 6.62 -4.43 4.98
C LYS A 13 5.69 -3.30 4.57
N ILE A 14 5.47 -3.17 3.27
CA ILE A 14 4.71 -2.07 2.69
C ILE A 14 3.52 -2.55 1.88
N TYR A 15 2.57 -1.65 1.67
CA TYR A 15 1.46 -1.84 0.76
C TYR A 15 1.27 -0.55 -0.04
N VAL A 16 1.20 -0.68 -1.36
CA VAL A 16 0.93 0.44 -2.26
C VAL A 16 -0.49 0.30 -2.78
N GLY A 17 -1.26 1.37 -2.71
CA GLY A 17 -2.65 1.37 -3.13
C GLY A 17 -3.07 2.69 -3.74
N LYS A 18 -4.30 2.71 -4.27
CA LYS A 18 -4.90 3.93 -4.82
C LYS A 18 -6.11 4.33 -4.00
N ASP A 19 -6.32 5.64 -3.91
CA ASP A 19 -7.50 6.22 -3.30
C ASP A 19 -8.00 7.34 -4.21
N LEU A 20 -9.18 7.16 -4.75
CA LEU A 20 -9.76 8.10 -5.70
C LEU A 20 -10.39 9.31 -5.01
N THR A 21 -10.54 9.27 -3.69
CA THR A 21 -11.18 10.31 -2.90
C THR A 21 -10.24 11.03 -1.94
N ASP A 22 -9.00 10.57 -1.81
CA ASP A 22 -8.01 11.10 -0.87
C ASP A 22 -8.55 11.17 0.56
N SER A 23 -9.15 10.08 1.03
CA SER A 23 -9.66 10.00 2.39
C SER A 23 -8.54 9.70 3.39
N ILE A 24 -8.40 10.54 4.40
CA ILE A 24 -7.38 10.36 5.44
C ILE A 24 -7.56 9.05 6.22
N ASN A 25 -8.77 8.51 6.21
CA ASN A 25 -9.10 7.28 6.93
C ASN A 25 -8.93 6.02 6.07
N TYR A 26 -8.51 6.15 4.83
CA TYR A 26 -8.37 5.02 3.94
C TYR A 26 -6.93 4.48 3.98
N PHE A 27 -6.77 3.27 4.52
CA PHE A 27 -5.48 2.59 4.66
C PHE A 27 -5.32 1.40 3.73
N GLY A 28 -6.21 1.26 2.75
CA GLY A 28 -6.10 0.24 1.74
C GLY A 28 -6.76 -1.08 2.11
N SER A 29 -6.55 -2.06 1.25
CA SER A 29 -7.17 -3.38 1.36
C SER A 29 -6.15 -4.52 1.44
N ALA A 30 -5.00 -4.24 2.04
CA ALA A 30 -4.01 -5.29 2.32
C ALA A 30 -4.64 -6.37 3.20
N SER A 31 -4.21 -7.62 3.00
CA SER A 31 -4.78 -8.73 3.75
C SER A 31 -4.50 -8.61 5.23
N SER A 32 -5.55 -8.43 6.03
CA SER A 32 -5.42 -8.38 7.49
C SER A 32 -4.91 -9.70 8.07
N ALA A 33 -5.22 -10.82 7.43
CA ALA A 33 -4.72 -12.12 7.87
C ALA A 33 -3.21 -12.23 7.70
N LEU A 34 -2.65 -11.74 6.58
CA LEU A 34 -1.21 -11.73 6.35
C LEU A 34 -0.51 -10.79 7.32
N ILE A 35 -1.08 -9.60 7.55
CA ILE A 35 -0.52 -8.63 8.49
C ILE A 35 -0.51 -9.22 9.90
N ALA A 36 -1.60 -9.85 10.32
CA ALA A 36 -1.71 -10.45 11.63
C ALA A 36 -0.70 -11.59 11.81
N LYS A 37 -0.53 -12.43 10.78
CA LYS A 37 0.44 -13.54 10.81
C LYS A 37 1.87 -13.05 10.98
N ASP A 38 2.21 -11.97 10.30
CA ASP A 38 3.57 -11.42 10.30
C ASP A 38 3.89 -10.55 11.53
N SER A 39 2.87 -10.19 12.32
CA SER A 39 3.05 -9.25 13.43
C SER A 39 3.25 -9.99 14.75
N GLU A 40 4.35 -9.71 15.42
CA GLU A 40 4.65 -10.24 16.74
C GLU A 40 3.81 -9.54 17.82
N ARG A 41 3.78 -10.14 19.02
CA ARG A 41 2.99 -9.60 20.13
C ARG A 41 3.36 -8.15 20.47
N GLU A 42 4.63 -7.81 20.48
CA GLU A 42 5.09 -6.46 20.78
C GLU A 42 4.62 -5.46 19.72
N GLN A 43 4.67 -5.85 18.45
CA GLN A 43 4.20 -5.02 17.36
C GLN A 43 2.69 -4.77 17.44
N ARG A 44 1.93 -5.77 17.90
CA ARG A 44 0.48 -5.64 18.08
C ARG A 44 0.10 -4.71 19.23
N ARG A 45 0.94 -4.64 20.24
CA ARG A 45 0.71 -3.77 21.41
C ARG A 45 0.92 -2.31 21.09
N ASP A 46 1.81 -2.03 20.13
CA ASP A 46 2.11 -0.67 19.69
C ASP A 46 2.16 -0.68 18.16
N PHE A 47 0.98 -0.80 17.55
CA PHE A 47 0.85 -1.01 16.11
C PHE A 47 0.68 0.32 15.41
N THR A 48 1.80 0.87 14.95
CA THR A 48 1.84 2.14 14.24
C THR A 48 2.07 1.89 12.75
N VAL A 49 1.24 2.49 11.90
CA VAL A 49 1.44 2.48 10.46
C VAL A 49 1.72 3.88 9.99
N ARG A 50 2.56 3.99 8.95
CA ARG A 50 2.85 5.24 8.28
C ARG A 50 2.19 5.23 6.91
N ARG A 51 1.41 6.27 6.63
CA ARG A 51 0.82 6.49 5.31
C ARG A 51 1.48 7.69 4.65
N GLU A 52 1.99 7.50 3.46
CA GLU A 52 2.56 8.61 2.69
C GLU A 52 2.01 8.59 1.27
N ILE A 53 1.88 9.76 0.67
CA ILE A 53 1.42 9.89 -0.71
C ILE A 53 2.63 9.86 -1.62
N LEU A 54 2.62 8.90 -2.57
CA LEU A 54 3.70 8.75 -3.54
C LEU A 54 3.44 9.56 -4.81
N TRP A 55 2.17 9.74 -5.15
CA TRP A 55 1.76 10.44 -6.36
C TRP A 55 0.34 10.95 -6.19
N GLU A 56 0.07 12.14 -6.71
CA GLU A 56 -1.28 12.72 -6.67
C GLU A 56 -1.56 13.52 -7.93
N PHE A 57 -2.82 13.49 -8.38
CA PHE A 57 -3.24 14.27 -9.54
C PHE A 57 -4.76 14.44 -9.51
N GLU A 58 -5.21 15.67 -9.76
CA GLU A 58 -6.64 16.00 -9.66
C GLU A 58 -7.46 15.46 -10.82
N GLU A 59 -6.92 15.56 -12.02
CA GLU A 59 -7.65 15.33 -13.27
C GLU A 59 -7.30 14.01 -13.96
N ALA A 60 -6.54 13.14 -13.31
CA ALA A 60 -6.20 11.85 -13.89
C ALA A 60 -7.43 10.97 -14.06
N SER A 61 -7.49 10.23 -15.17
CA SER A 61 -8.52 9.21 -15.35
C SER A 61 -8.26 8.02 -14.44
N ASP A 62 -9.28 7.21 -14.19
CA ASP A 62 -9.12 6.00 -13.38
C ASP A 62 -8.12 5.04 -14.02
N ALA A 63 -8.07 4.97 -15.34
CA ALA A 63 -7.10 4.15 -16.06
C ALA A 63 -5.66 4.64 -15.82
N GLU A 64 -5.44 5.97 -15.83
CA GLU A 64 -4.13 6.56 -15.53
C GLU A 64 -3.70 6.27 -14.10
N VAL A 65 -4.63 6.40 -13.15
CA VAL A 65 -4.35 6.10 -11.73
C VAL A 65 -3.99 4.62 -11.56
N SER A 66 -4.73 3.73 -12.21
CA SER A 66 -4.46 2.28 -12.14
C SER A 66 -3.11 1.91 -12.75
N ALA A 67 -2.77 2.53 -13.88
CA ALA A 67 -1.46 2.31 -14.51
C ALA A 67 -0.32 2.81 -13.61
N LYS A 68 -0.51 3.95 -12.97
CA LYS A 68 0.48 4.53 -12.04
C LYS A 68 0.63 3.67 -10.80
N GLU A 69 -0.46 3.12 -10.29
CA GLU A 69 -0.43 2.21 -9.15
C GLU A 69 0.45 0.99 -9.45
N VAL A 70 0.23 0.35 -10.60
CA VAL A 70 1.03 -0.82 -11.03
C VAL A 70 2.51 -0.45 -11.17
N GLU A 71 2.79 0.70 -11.78
CA GLU A 71 4.16 1.20 -11.90
C GLU A 71 4.84 1.35 -10.54
N LEU A 72 4.15 1.96 -9.58
CA LEU A 72 4.70 2.20 -8.24
C LEU A 72 4.82 0.91 -7.43
N ILE A 73 3.88 -0.03 -7.58
CA ILE A 73 3.99 -1.35 -6.96
C ILE A 73 5.28 -2.04 -7.42
N ARG A 74 5.55 -2.01 -8.72
CA ARG A 74 6.75 -2.62 -9.29
C ARG A 74 8.01 -1.89 -8.85
N GLN A 75 7.98 -0.57 -8.84
CA GLN A 75 9.12 0.26 -8.44
C GLN A 75 9.51 0.00 -6.97
N HIS A 76 8.53 -0.10 -6.09
CA HIS A 76 8.73 -0.35 -4.67
C HIS A 76 8.83 -1.84 -4.34
N ARG A 77 8.54 -2.71 -5.29
CA ARG A 77 8.58 -4.17 -5.14
C ARG A 77 7.64 -4.66 -4.04
N SER A 78 6.57 -3.94 -3.80
CA SER A 78 5.61 -4.27 -2.74
C SER A 78 4.78 -5.52 -3.05
N ASN A 79 4.86 -6.02 -4.29
CA ASN A 79 4.24 -7.28 -4.71
C ASN A 79 5.14 -8.50 -4.46
N GLU A 80 6.33 -8.30 -3.91
CA GLU A 80 7.17 -9.39 -3.45
C GLU A 80 6.82 -9.71 -1.99
N PRO A 81 6.49 -10.97 -1.65
CA PRO A 81 6.02 -11.32 -0.29
C PRO A 81 6.98 -10.97 0.83
N SER A 82 8.28 -10.93 0.54
CA SER A 82 9.29 -10.54 1.54
C SER A 82 9.35 -9.04 1.79
N ILE A 83 8.76 -8.23 0.90
CA ILE A 83 8.85 -6.77 0.93
C ILE A 83 7.50 -6.12 1.24
N GLY A 84 6.41 -6.67 0.70
CA GLY A 84 5.11 -6.03 0.82
C GLY A 84 3.93 -6.98 0.75
N TYR A 85 2.74 -6.38 0.86
CA TYR A 85 1.47 -7.11 0.91
C TYR A 85 0.65 -7.00 -0.37
N ASN A 86 1.18 -6.40 -1.43
CA ASN A 86 0.48 -6.38 -2.69
C ASN A 86 0.53 -7.76 -3.34
N ARG A 87 -0.64 -8.30 -3.66
CA ARG A 87 -0.75 -9.60 -4.34
C ARG A 87 -0.71 -9.46 -5.86
N TRP A 88 -0.91 -8.26 -6.35
CA TRP A 88 -1.02 -7.98 -7.76
C TRP A 88 -0.28 -6.69 -8.10
N PRO A 89 0.42 -6.57 -9.24
CA PRO A 89 0.66 -7.64 -10.22
C PRO A 89 1.56 -8.73 -9.64
N ARG A 90 1.47 -9.94 -10.20
CA ARG A 90 2.28 -11.04 -9.72
C ARG A 90 3.77 -10.72 -9.88
N PRO A 91 4.62 -11.06 -8.90
CA PRO A 91 6.06 -10.88 -9.04
C PRO A 91 6.60 -11.79 -10.14
N LYS A 92 7.61 -11.30 -10.82
CA LYS A 92 8.24 -12.06 -11.89
C LYS A 92 9.15 -13.15 -11.33
#